data_6545aa17a5ae5d113b74165e2a7f6b2d
#
_entry.id   6545aa17a5ae5d113b74165e2a7f6b2d
#
_cell.length_a   1.000
_cell.length_b   1.000
_cell.length_c   1.000
_cell.angle_alpha   90.00
_cell.angle_beta   90.00
_cell.angle_gamma   90.00
#
_symmetry.space_group_name_H-M   'P 1'
#
loop_
_entity.id
_entity.type
_entity.pdbx_description
1 polymer ?
#
loop_
_entity_poly.entity_id
_entity_poly.type
_entity_poly.pdbx_seq_one_letter_code
_entity_poly.pdbx_strand_id
1 'polypeptide(L)'
;MRADQQTDDHGPSWPVDEGHPRKWLILCVLAAVAFMAQLDLFIVNVAVPAMGRSFHGAGLSDLSWVLNAYAIVFGALLVPAGRLADHFGRRRFLLAGVVVFTSGSVLCAAAPTLDVLVLGRVVQAVGAASIVPASLGLLLPTFPARQHNLVVGAWAGVAAVAASSGAPLGGLLVTLSWRWIFLVNLPIGIFTVALGLRVLPEVRAHASARLPDTVSMLSLLAAVTLLIFGTVEGSTWGWTSPGVVASFAGAAAAGALTARRAFTKDNAVVEADLFKSREFGTASAALFLFFIAFATLLLISVLYLQDMWHYSALDAGLGIAPGPLTAAVFAINSGRIATRFGRAVPALLGTSAMALSGLYWLLFATATPDYLVFLPGMILGGVGAGLTQAPLFASAATLAAARATTGSAVLNMARQVGSAVGVAVLVALLASQHPDRLGLFDRGWALQFGAAAAAALVVVVQGVLRRTRVAPAGGDPTGSESVAPGADAGPERARGVEGAIAGG
;
A
#
# COMPACT_ATOMS: atom_id res chain seq x y z
N MET A 1 42.64 33.22 13.26
CA MET A 1 41.40 32.87 13.95
C MET A 1 40.55 32.07 12.99
N ARG A 2 40.72 30.73 12.95
CA ARG A 2 39.87 29.81 12.15
C ARG A 2 38.71 29.43 13.05
N ALA A 3 37.52 29.84 12.66
CA ALA A 3 36.28 29.37 13.28
C ALA A 3 36.08 27.90 12.91
N ASP A 4 36.15 27.02 13.89
CA ASP A 4 35.73 25.65 13.82
C ASP A 4 34.24 25.61 13.43
N GLN A 5 33.97 25.26 12.18
CA GLN A 5 32.65 24.75 11.79
C GLN A 5 32.59 23.31 12.33
N GLN A 6 32.12 23.15 13.56
CA GLN A 6 31.60 21.89 14.05
C GLN A 6 30.35 21.55 13.20
N THR A 7 30.54 20.74 12.18
CA THR A 7 29.49 19.98 11.54
C THR A 7 28.96 18.99 12.57
N ASP A 8 27.79 19.27 13.17
CA ASP A 8 27.03 18.32 13.97
C ASP A 8 26.64 17.14 13.08
N ASP A 9 27.58 16.22 12.92
CA ASP A 9 27.38 14.93 12.24
C ASP A 9 26.66 13.99 13.22
N HIS A 10 25.34 14.14 13.33
CA HIS A 10 24.51 13.26 14.14
C HIS A 10 24.24 11.93 13.40
N GLY A 11 25.30 11.24 13.03
CA GLY A 11 25.27 9.83 12.66
C GLY A 11 24.73 8.98 13.83
N PRO A 12 24.30 7.72 13.58
CA PRO A 12 23.84 6.84 14.65
C PRO A 12 24.93 6.67 15.71
N SER A 13 24.59 6.81 16.99
CA SER A 13 25.50 6.69 18.14
C SER A 13 26.00 5.26 18.41
N TRP A 14 25.78 4.33 17.48
CA TRP A 14 26.19 2.92 17.55
C TRP A 14 26.97 2.50 16.30
N PRO A 15 27.82 1.45 16.38
CA PRO A 15 28.58 0.94 15.24
C PRO A 15 27.66 0.49 14.11
N VAL A 16 27.84 1.03 12.91
CA VAL A 16 27.00 0.74 11.73
C VAL A 16 27.03 -0.75 11.37
N ASP A 17 28.17 -1.41 11.58
CA ASP A 17 28.38 -2.83 11.26
C ASP A 17 27.68 -3.80 12.23
N GLU A 18 27.43 -3.38 13.47
CA GLU A 18 26.80 -4.19 14.50
C GLU A 18 25.30 -3.88 14.67
N GLY A 19 24.91 -2.64 14.36
CA GLY A 19 23.58 -2.09 14.58
C GLY A 19 23.32 -1.78 16.05
N HIS A 20 22.11 -1.33 16.36
CA HIS A 20 21.72 -0.93 17.72
C HIS A 20 21.72 -2.13 18.68
N PRO A 21 22.21 -2.02 19.93
CA PRO A 21 22.26 -3.15 20.90
C PRO A 21 20.93 -3.81 21.15
N ARG A 22 19.83 -3.03 21.13
CA ARG A 22 18.46 -3.53 21.36
C ARG A 22 17.66 -3.69 20.06
N LYS A 23 18.29 -3.92 18.90
CA LYS A 23 17.68 -3.94 17.57
C LYS A 23 16.48 -4.90 17.47
N TRP A 24 16.56 -6.08 18.05
CA TRP A 24 15.44 -7.05 18.01
C TRP A 24 14.22 -6.58 18.81
N LEU A 25 14.44 -5.91 19.95
CA LEU A 25 13.33 -5.32 20.73
C LEU A 25 12.71 -4.13 19.98
N ILE A 26 13.52 -3.32 19.28
CA ILE A 26 13.03 -2.28 18.38
C ILE A 26 12.19 -2.88 17.27
N LEU A 27 12.63 -3.98 16.64
CA LEU A 27 11.85 -4.69 15.62
C LEU A 27 10.50 -5.15 16.20
N CYS A 28 10.47 -5.72 17.41
CA CYS A 28 9.21 -6.15 18.04
C CYS A 28 8.23 -4.97 18.24
N VAL A 29 8.71 -3.81 18.70
CA VAL A 29 7.88 -2.62 18.88
C VAL A 29 7.35 -2.12 17.54
N LEU A 30 8.21 -2.00 16.52
CA LEU A 30 7.83 -1.54 15.19
C LEU A 30 6.93 -2.54 14.45
N ALA A 31 7.13 -3.83 14.67
CA ALA A 31 6.27 -4.89 14.16
C ALA A 31 4.88 -4.88 14.80
N ALA A 32 4.79 -4.62 16.12
CA ALA A 32 3.51 -4.49 16.82
C ALA A 32 2.67 -3.31 16.28
N VAL A 33 3.33 -2.18 15.98
CA VAL A 33 2.66 -1.02 15.36
C VAL A 33 2.19 -1.32 13.94
N ALA A 34 3.02 -2.00 13.15
CA ALA A 34 2.65 -2.43 11.80
C ALA A 34 1.48 -3.43 11.83
N PHE A 35 1.51 -4.37 12.77
CA PHE A 35 0.42 -5.30 13.02
C PHE A 35 -0.89 -4.57 13.31
N MET A 36 -0.87 -3.63 14.25
CA MET A 36 -2.04 -2.85 14.66
C MET A 36 -2.65 -2.10 13.47
N ALA A 37 -1.84 -1.35 12.73
CA ALA A 37 -2.31 -0.55 11.60
C ALA A 37 -2.87 -1.43 10.45
N GLN A 38 -2.26 -2.60 10.21
CA GLN A 38 -2.74 -3.53 9.18
C GLN A 38 -3.96 -4.32 9.65
N LEU A 39 -4.01 -4.75 10.89
CA LEU A 39 -5.16 -5.44 11.47
C LEU A 39 -6.42 -4.57 11.34
N ASP A 40 -6.31 -3.28 11.70
CA ASP A 40 -7.42 -2.33 11.66
C ASP A 40 -8.04 -2.19 10.25
N LEU A 41 -7.21 -2.22 9.20
CA LEU A 41 -7.67 -2.17 7.81
C LEU A 41 -8.59 -3.35 7.42
N PHE A 42 -8.30 -4.54 7.96
CA PHE A 42 -9.01 -5.76 7.54
C PHE A 42 -10.16 -6.11 8.47
N ILE A 43 -10.00 -5.89 9.78
CA ILE A 43 -10.95 -6.29 10.81
C ILE A 43 -12.29 -5.56 10.70
N VAL A 44 -12.26 -4.29 10.25
CA VAL A 44 -13.46 -3.44 10.14
C VAL A 44 -14.43 -3.96 9.08
N ASN A 45 -13.94 -4.58 8.00
CA ASN A 45 -14.83 -5.09 6.93
C ASN A 45 -15.86 -6.09 7.46
N VAL A 46 -15.48 -6.98 8.37
CA VAL A 46 -16.36 -8.00 8.94
C VAL A 46 -17.45 -7.40 9.84
N ALA A 47 -17.17 -6.22 10.40
CA ALA A 47 -18.08 -5.55 11.34
C ALA A 47 -19.14 -4.66 10.65
N VAL A 48 -19.02 -4.37 9.33
CA VAL A 48 -19.94 -3.49 8.61
C VAL A 48 -21.42 -3.90 8.79
N PRO A 49 -21.84 -5.18 8.63
CA PRO A 49 -23.22 -5.56 8.85
C PRO A 49 -23.67 -5.40 10.30
N ALA A 50 -22.79 -5.63 11.29
CA ALA A 50 -23.11 -5.44 12.70
C ALA A 50 -23.27 -3.95 13.07
N MET A 51 -22.48 -3.07 12.46
CA MET A 51 -22.62 -1.61 12.59
C MET A 51 -23.97 -1.17 12.00
N GLY A 52 -24.36 -1.68 10.82
CA GLY A 52 -25.65 -1.38 10.20
C GLY A 52 -26.85 -1.73 11.08
N ARG A 53 -26.78 -2.84 11.82
CA ARG A 53 -27.80 -3.21 12.80
C ARG A 53 -27.84 -2.27 14.02
N SER A 54 -26.70 -1.66 14.38
CA SER A 54 -26.60 -0.77 15.55
C SER A 54 -27.01 0.67 15.24
N PHE A 55 -26.74 1.15 14.03
CA PHE A 55 -27.10 2.50 13.58
C PHE A 55 -28.35 2.43 12.72
N HIS A 56 -29.52 2.44 13.36
CA HIS A 56 -30.82 2.35 12.71
C HIS A 56 -31.00 3.47 11.68
N GLY A 57 -31.37 3.10 10.46
CA GLY A 57 -31.57 4.04 9.35
C GLY A 57 -30.31 4.33 8.51
N ALA A 58 -29.13 3.87 8.91
CA ALA A 58 -27.93 3.98 8.10
C ALA A 58 -27.95 2.98 6.94
N GLY A 59 -27.86 3.51 5.71
CA GLY A 59 -27.71 2.69 4.52
C GLY A 59 -26.27 2.19 4.34
N LEU A 60 -26.06 1.29 3.37
CA LEU A 60 -24.72 0.77 3.05
C LEU A 60 -23.80 1.92 2.56
N SER A 61 -24.36 2.93 1.89
CA SER A 61 -23.65 4.15 1.49
C SER A 61 -23.04 4.88 2.70
N ASP A 62 -23.85 5.08 3.74
CA ASP A 62 -23.41 5.77 4.97
C ASP A 62 -22.34 4.95 5.70
N LEU A 63 -22.53 3.63 5.81
CA LEU A 63 -21.61 2.70 6.45
C LEU A 63 -20.26 2.62 5.68
N SER A 64 -20.28 2.81 4.36
CA SER A 64 -19.06 2.79 3.55
C SER A 64 -18.06 3.88 3.95
N TRP A 65 -18.55 5.00 4.53
CA TRP A 65 -17.70 6.08 5.03
C TRP A 65 -16.79 5.64 6.19
N VAL A 66 -17.17 4.61 6.95
CA VAL A 66 -16.30 4.02 7.98
C VAL A 66 -15.00 3.45 7.37
N LEU A 67 -15.07 2.92 6.15
CA LEU A 67 -13.92 2.41 5.39
C LEU A 67 -13.26 3.53 4.56
N ASN A 68 -14.06 4.29 3.82
CA ASN A 68 -13.60 5.29 2.86
C ASN A 68 -12.89 6.46 3.55
N ALA A 69 -13.44 7.01 4.66
CA ALA A 69 -12.83 8.12 5.37
C ALA A 69 -11.41 7.78 5.85
N TYR A 70 -11.22 6.57 6.37
CA TYR A 70 -9.90 6.09 6.76
C TYR A 70 -8.96 5.97 5.54
N ALA A 71 -9.38 5.30 4.48
CA ALA A 71 -8.54 5.05 3.31
C ALA A 71 -8.11 6.34 2.59
N ILE A 72 -9.03 7.32 2.47
CA ILE A 72 -8.78 8.63 1.86
C ILE A 72 -7.71 9.39 2.66
N VAL A 73 -7.98 9.60 3.96
CA VAL A 73 -7.11 10.41 4.84
C VAL A 73 -5.75 9.74 5.01
N PHE A 74 -5.74 8.43 5.24
CA PHE A 74 -4.49 7.67 5.32
C PHE A 74 -3.67 7.78 4.03
N GLY A 75 -4.30 7.55 2.87
CA GLY A 75 -3.63 7.63 1.57
C GLY A 75 -3.06 9.02 1.28
N ALA A 76 -3.85 10.08 1.50
CA ALA A 76 -3.45 11.46 1.22
C ALA A 76 -2.34 11.96 2.15
N LEU A 77 -2.31 11.50 3.41
CA LEU A 77 -1.33 11.95 4.41
C LEU A 77 -0.03 11.12 4.43
N LEU A 78 0.04 9.99 3.73
CA LEU A 78 1.19 9.09 3.81
C LEU A 78 2.52 9.74 3.40
N VAL A 79 2.51 10.49 2.28
CA VAL A 79 3.70 11.21 1.79
C VAL A 79 4.06 12.40 2.69
N PRO A 80 3.10 13.30 3.03
CA PRO A 80 3.37 14.38 3.98
C PRO A 80 3.89 13.89 5.33
N ALA A 81 3.29 12.83 5.87
CA ALA A 81 3.65 12.29 7.17
C ALA A 81 5.10 11.74 7.18
N GLY A 82 5.54 11.11 6.09
CA GLY A 82 6.93 10.69 5.94
C GLY A 82 7.92 11.86 6.03
N ARG A 83 7.63 12.96 5.32
CA ARG A 83 8.47 14.19 5.35
C ARG A 83 8.43 14.88 6.72
N LEU A 84 7.26 14.90 7.38
CA LEU A 84 7.13 15.45 8.73
C LEU A 84 7.90 14.61 9.75
N ALA A 85 7.89 13.27 9.61
CA ALA A 85 8.68 12.37 10.45
C ALA A 85 10.18 12.64 10.33
N ASP A 86 10.67 12.90 9.11
CA ASP A 86 12.07 13.23 8.86
C ASP A 86 12.46 14.60 9.46
N HIS A 87 11.53 15.56 9.49
CA HIS A 87 11.74 16.90 10.01
C HIS A 87 11.67 16.97 11.55
N PHE A 88 10.61 16.38 12.14
CA PHE A 88 10.37 16.48 13.60
C PHE A 88 11.06 15.36 14.41
N GLY A 89 11.64 14.36 13.75
CA GLY A 89 12.23 13.18 14.38
C GLY A 89 11.29 11.98 14.35
N ARG A 90 11.80 10.88 13.81
CA ARG A 90 11.00 9.69 13.48
C ARG A 90 10.39 9.01 14.71
N ARG A 91 11.11 8.96 15.83
CA ARG A 91 10.60 8.38 17.09
C ARG A 91 9.43 9.18 17.63
N ARG A 92 9.60 10.50 17.80
CA ARG A 92 8.56 11.37 18.33
C ARG A 92 7.32 11.33 17.47
N PHE A 93 7.51 11.39 16.16
CA PHE A 93 6.41 11.38 15.20
C PHE A 93 5.66 10.05 15.19
N LEU A 94 6.37 8.92 15.27
CA LEU A 94 5.76 7.59 15.40
C LEU A 94 4.93 7.47 16.68
N LEU A 95 5.50 7.84 17.83
CA LEU A 95 4.80 7.72 19.13
C LEU A 95 3.58 8.63 19.20
N ALA A 96 3.67 9.86 18.67
CA ALA A 96 2.52 10.75 18.54
C ALA A 96 1.45 10.13 17.63
N GLY A 97 1.85 9.53 16.50
CA GLY A 97 0.96 8.80 15.59
C GLY A 97 0.25 7.63 16.28
N VAL A 98 0.95 6.86 17.11
CA VAL A 98 0.34 5.76 17.90
C VAL A 98 -0.67 6.30 18.92
N VAL A 99 -0.36 7.40 19.60
CA VAL A 99 -1.30 8.04 20.54
C VAL A 99 -2.55 8.52 19.79
N VAL A 100 -2.39 9.21 18.67
CA VAL A 100 -3.51 9.69 17.84
C VAL A 100 -4.35 8.51 17.33
N PHE A 101 -3.72 7.45 16.83
CA PHE A 101 -4.41 6.25 16.36
C PHE A 101 -5.22 5.58 17.47
N THR A 102 -4.59 5.39 18.64
CA THR A 102 -5.24 4.76 19.80
C THR A 102 -6.39 5.61 20.34
N SER A 103 -6.23 6.94 20.39
CA SER A 103 -7.31 7.87 20.75
C SER A 103 -8.47 7.80 19.76
N GLY A 104 -8.19 7.73 18.45
CA GLY A 104 -9.20 7.49 17.41
C GLY A 104 -9.91 6.15 17.61
N SER A 105 -9.19 5.10 18.01
CA SER A 105 -9.79 3.80 18.32
C SER A 105 -10.76 3.87 19.51
N VAL A 106 -10.42 4.63 20.55
CA VAL A 106 -11.34 4.88 21.68
C VAL A 106 -12.57 5.63 21.21
N LEU A 107 -12.39 6.67 20.39
CA LEU A 107 -13.49 7.46 19.83
C LEU A 107 -14.43 6.59 18.98
N CYS A 108 -13.88 5.71 18.13
CA CYS A 108 -14.67 4.76 17.35
C CYS A 108 -15.45 3.79 18.24
N ALA A 109 -14.82 3.21 19.26
CA ALA A 109 -15.46 2.28 20.18
C ALA A 109 -16.56 2.93 21.03
N ALA A 110 -16.40 4.21 21.38
CA ALA A 110 -17.38 4.97 22.17
C ALA A 110 -18.45 5.65 21.32
N ALA A 111 -18.39 5.57 19.98
CA ALA A 111 -19.25 6.31 19.07
C ALA A 111 -20.74 6.04 19.31
N PRO A 112 -21.55 7.08 19.62
CA PRO A 112 -23.01 6.95 19.75
C PRO A 112 -23.72 7.08 18.40
N THR A 113 -23.11 7.74 17.43
CA THR A 113 -23.65 7.97 16.07
C THR A 113 -22.62 7.55 15.02
N LEU A 114 -23.09 7.34 13.79
CA LEU A 114 -22.24 7.00 12.67
C LEU A 114 -21.25 8.13 12.33
N ASP A 115 -21.67 9.38 12.44
CA ASP A 115 -20.79 10.55 12.18
C ASP A 115 -19.61 10.59 13.14
N VAL A 116 -19.83 10.30 14.43
CA VAL A 116 -18.76 10.20 15.43
C VAL A 116 -17.83 9.04 15.12
N LEU A 117 -18.37 7.91 14.65
CA LEU A 117 -17.57 6.77 14.21
C LEU A 117 -16.68 7.15 13.01
N VAL A 118 -17.25 7.80 12.00
CA VAL A 118 -16.50 8.29 10.82
C VAL A 118 -15.43 9.30 11.23
N LEU A 119 -15.74 10.23 12.14
CA LEU A 119 -14.74 11.16 12.68
C LEU A 119 -13.60 10.40 13.39
N GLY A 120 -13.94 9.39 14.20
CA GLY A 120 -12.96 8.51 14.84
C GLY A 120 -12.05 7.84 13.82
N ARG A 121 -12.60 7.39 12.69
CA ARG A 121 -11.84 6.81 11.56
C ARG A 121 -10.89 7.81 10.90
N VAL A 122 -11.31 9.08 10.76
CA VAL A 122 -10.42 10.15 10.28
C VAL A 122 -9.24 10.35 11.24
N VAL A 123 -9.50 10.41 12.55
CA VAL A 123 -8.43 10.53 13.58
C VAL A 123 -7.48 9.32 13.54
N GLN A 124 -8.01 8.10 13.46
CA GLN A 124 -7.18 6.89 13.30
C GLN A 124 -6.31 6.96 12.03
N ALA A 125 -6.85 7.42 10.91
CA ALA A 125 -6.13 7.52 9.64
C ALA A 125 -4.95 8.49 9.71
N VAL A 126 -5.11 9.64 10.41
CA VAL A 126 -3.99 10.57 10.67
C VAL A 126 -2.89 9.87 11.47
N GLY A 127 -3.26 9.13 12.51
CA GLY A 127 -2.32 8.32 13.30
C GLY A 127 -1.61 7.28 12.46
N ALA A 128 -2.34 6.48 11.68
CA ALA A 128 -1.80 5.44 10.82
C ALA A 128 -0.82 5.99 9.76
N ALA A 129 -1.16 7.14 9.14
CA ALA A 129 -0.30 7.79 8.18
C ALA A 129 1.04 8.23 8.78
N SER A 130 1.06 8.55 10.07
CA SER A 130 2.28 8.88 10.81
C SER A 130 3.11 7.64 11.16
N ILE A 131 2.44 6.51 11.45
CA ILE A 131 3.06 5.27 11.90
C ILE A 131 3.87 4.60 10.79
N VAL A 132 3.26 4.37 9.62
CA VAL A 132 3.84 3.49 8.58
C VAL A 132 5.19 3.99 8.06
N PRO A 133 5.35 5.25 7.58
CA PRO A 133 6.65 5.72 7.10
C PRO A 133 7.68 5.88 8.22
N ALA A 134 7.27 6.33 9.42
CA ALA A 134 8.16 6.50 10.54
C ALA A 134 8.72 5.15 11.05
N SER A 135 7.91 4.08 11.02
CA SER A 135 8.35 2.75 11.44
C SER A 135 9.47 2.19 10.56
N LEU A 136 9.33 2.25 9.23
CA LEU A 136 10.39 1.86 8.30
C LEU A 136 11.62 2.75 8.41
N GLY A 137 11.41 4.05 8.60
CA GLY A 137 12.48 5.01 8.80
C GLY A 137 13.31 4.78 10.06
N LEU A 138 12.71 4.22 11.13
CA LEU A 138 13.41 3.81 12.35
C LEU A 138 14.06 2.42 12.22
N LEU A 139 13.43 1.51 11.49
CA LEU A 139 13.86 0.12 11.37
C LEU A 139 15.22 0.00 10.67
N LEU A 140 15.36 0.60 9.50
CA LEU A 140 16.55 0.43 8.67
C LEU A 140 17.85 0.91 9.33
N PRO A 141 17.92 2.11 9.94
CA PRO A 141 19.15 2.57 10.58
C PRO A 141 19.54 1.79 11.83
N THR A 142 18.61 1.05 12.45
CA THR A 142 18.89 0.27 13.68
C THR A 142 19.52 -1.08 13.39
N PHE A 143 19.55 -1.54 12.13
CA PHE A 143 20.14 -2.81 11.72
C PHE A 143 21.31 -2.61 10.74
N PRO A 144 22.33 -3.49 10.77
CA PRO A 144 23.38 -3.46 9.77
C PRO A 144 22.83 -3.78 8.38
N ALA A 145 23.43 -3.20 7.33
CA ALA A 145 22.95 -3.31 5.95
C ALA A 145 22.73 -4.76 5.49
N ARG A 146 23.58 -5.69 5.95
CA ARG A 146 23.47 -7.14 5.66
C ARG A 146 22.16 -7.77 6.16
N GLN A 147 21.48 -7.16 7.14
CA GLN A 147 20.24 -7.64 7.73
C GLN A 147 18.99 -6.91 7.21
N HIS A 148 19.12 -5.87 6.40
CA HIS A 148 17.97 -5.07 5.92
C HIS A 148 16.90 -5.92 5.24
N ASN A 149 17.29 -6.86 4.36
CA ASN A 149 16.31 -7.73 3.69
C ASN A 149 15.56 -8.62 4.68
N LEU A 150 16.24 -9.14 5.71
CA LEU A 150 15.63 -9.97 6.74
C LEU A 150 14.62 -9.17 7.57
N VAL A 151 14.99 -7.97 8.04
CA VAL A 151 14.12 -7.20 8.94
C VAL A 151 12.95 -6.55 8.21
N VAL A 152 13.13 -6.11 6.96
CA VAL A 152 12.03 -5.65 6.12
C VAL A 152 11.08 -6.81 5.80
N GLY A 153 11.63 -8.00 5.52
CA GLY A 153 10.85 -9.22 5.33
C GLY A 153 10.06 -9.62 6.58
N ALA A 154 10.66 -9.54 7.77
CA ALA A 154 9.99 -9.80 9.03
C ALA A 154 8.87 -8.79 9.31
N TRP A 155 9.14 -7.49 9.12
CA TRP A 155 8.14 -6.43 9.26
C TRP A 155 6.96 -6.62 8.31
N ALA A 156 7.22 -6.92 7.05
CA ALA A 156 6.19 -7.22 6.05
C ALA A 156 5.43 -8.52 6.37
N GLY A 157 6.12 -9.54 6.91
CA GLY A 157 5.52 -10.79 7.35
C GLY A 157 4.51 -10.59 8.47
N VAL A 158 4.82 -9.74 9.45
CA VAL A 158 3.89 -9.36 10.54
C VAL A 158 2.65 -8.66 9.98
N ALA A 159 2.81 -7.77 8.99
CA ALA A 159 1.69 -7.14 8.32
C ALA A 159 0.80 -8.16 7.59
N ALA A 160 1.40 -9.19 6.97
CA ALA A 160 0.66 -10.27 6.32
C ALA A 160 -0.11 -11.13 7.34
N VAL A 161 0.48 -11.43 8.51
CA VAL A 161 -0.20 -12.13 9.61
C VAL A 161 -1.38 -11.30 10.12
N ALA A 162 -1.21 -9.98 10.29
CA ALA A 162 -2.29 -9.08 10.69
C ALA A 162 -3.45 -9.11 9.68
N ALA A 163 -3.14 -9.04 8.39
CA ALA A 163 -4.14 -9.13 7.33
C ALA A 163 -4.89 -10.47 7.35
N SER A 164 -4.16 -11.58 7.56
CA SER A 164 -4.75 -12.93 7.61
C SER A 164 -5.62 -13.16 8.84
N SER A 165 -5.23 -12.59 9.99
CA SER A 165 -5.99 -12.71 11.24
C SER A 165 -7.16 -11.74 11.35
N GLY A 166 -7.18 -10.68 10.52
CA GLY A 166 -8.18 -9.62 10.61
C GLY A 166 -9.63 -10.12 10.50
N ALA A 167 -9.94 -10.97 9.51
CA ALA A 167 -11.28 -11.46 9.31
C ALA A 167 -11.71 -12.46 10.40
N PRO A 168 -10.93 -13.52 10.77
CA PRO A 168 -11.31 -14.41 11.86
C PRO A 168 -11.40 -13.71 13.21
N LEU A 169 -10.42 -12.87 13.55
CA LEU A 169 -10.43 -12.11 14.80
C LEU A 169 -11.59 -11.11 14.85
N GLY A 170 -11.85 -10.45 13.71
CA GLY A 170 -12.99 -9.55 13.58
C GLY A 170 -14.31 -10.27 13.80
N GLY A 171 -14.49 -11.43 13.16
CA GLY A 171 -15.65 -12.28 13.36
C GLY A 171 -15.85 -12.65 14.84
N LEU A 172 -14.78 -13.08 15.52
CA LEU A 172 -14.81 -13.41 16.93
C LEU A 172 -15.17 -12.18 17.80
N LEU A 173 -14.53 -11.05 17.58
CA LEU A 173 -14.79 -9.84 18.38
C LEU A 173 -16.19 -9.27 18.17
N VAL A 174 -16.72 -9.37 16.95
CA VAL A 174 -18.09 -8.93 16.62
C VAL A 174 -19.16 -9.76 17.35
N THR A 175 -18.88 -11.02 17.74
CA THR A 175 -19.80 -11.81 18.58
C THR A 175 -20.08 -11.16 19.93
N LEU A 176 -19.11 -10.43 20.48
CA LEU A 176 -19.25 -9.67 21.73
C LEU A 176 -19.89 -8.30 21.45
N SER A 177 -19.26 -7.52 20.59
CA SER A 177 -19.76 -6.26 20.03
C SER A 177 -18.80 -5.80 18.93
N TRP A 178 -19.33 -5.14 17.89
CA TRP A 178 -18.48 -4.51 16.87
C TRP A 178 -17.49 -3.48 17.46
N ARG A 179 -17.75 -2.93 18.63
CA ARG A 179 -16.86 -1.97 19.31
C ARG A 179 -15.51 -2.58 19.68
N TRP A 180 -15.45 -3.87 19.93
CA TRP A 180 -14.23 -4.59 20.30
C TRP A 180 -13.17 -4.61 19.18
N ILE A 181 -13.59 -4.48 17.90
CA ILE A 181 -12.62 -4.39 16.79
C ILE A 181 -11.73 -3.15 16.89
N PHE A 182 -12.22 -2.09 17.54
CA PHE A 182 -11.43 -0.88 17.81
C PHE A 182 -10.68 -0.99 19.13
N LEU A 183 -11.31 -1.56 20.17
CA LEU A 183 -10.69 -1.71 21.48
C LEU A 183 -9.46 -2.62 21.47
N VAL A 184 -9.36 -3.58 20.56
CA VAL A 184 -8.18 -4.45 20.39
C VAL A 184 -6.90 -3.68 20.10
N ASN A 185 -6.99 -2.48 19.57
CA ASN A 185 -5.86 -1.59 19.29
C ASN A 185 -5.26 -0.96 20.56
N LEU A 186 -6.06 -0.82 21.65
CA LEU A 186 -5.63 -0.14 22.87
C LEU A 186 -4.46 -0.81 23.56
N PRO A 187 -4.50 -2.13 23.87
CA PRO A 187 -3.38 -2.80 24.53
C PRO A 187 -2.10 -2.71 23.69
N ILE A 188 -2.20 -2.82 22.35
CA ILE A 188 -1.06 -2.73 21.45
C ILE A 188 -0.50 -1.29 21.43
N GLY A 189 -1.37 -0.28 21.37
CA GLY A 189 -0.99 1.13 21.40
C GLY A 189 -0.31 1.51 22.71
N ILE A 190 -0.89 1.14 23.86
CA ILE A 190 -0.31 1.40 25.20
C ILE A 190 1.05 0.71 25.35
N PHE A 191 1.15 -0.57 24.99
CA PHE A 191 2.42 -1.30 24.99
C PHE A 191 3.47 -0.62 24.13
N THR A 192 3.11 -0.23 22.91
CA THR A 192 4.02 0.43 21.96
C THR A 192 4.51 1.78 22.49
N VAL A 193 3.64 2.61 23.07
CA VAL A 193 4.03 3.89 23.64
C VAL A 193 4.95 3.68 24.85
N ALA A 194 4.54 2.81 25.80
CA ALA A 194 5.29 2.57 27.02
C ALA A 194 6.70 2.02 26.75
N LEU A 195 6.81 1.02 25.87
CA LEU A 195 8.09 0.41 25.51
C LEU A 195 8.88 1.28 24.54
N GLY A 196 8.21 1.91 23.58
CA GLY A 196 8.83 2.78 22.57
C GLY A 196 9.50 4.00 23.19
N LEU A 197 8.93 4.60 24.23
CA LEU A 197 9.57 5.67 24.99
C LEU A 197 10.93 5.27 25.62
N ARG A 198 11.14 3.99 25.92
CA ARG A 198 12.33 3.46 26.56
C ARG A 198 13.34 2.87 25.60
N VAL A 199 12.89 2.42 24.42
CA VAL A 199 13.69 1.54 23.56
C VAL A 199 14.00 2.17 22.20
N LEU A 200 13.04 2.95 21.63
CA LEU A 200 13.24 3.51 20.29
C LEU A 200 14.30 4.63 20.32
N PRO A 201 15.32 4.57 19.44
CA PRO A 201 16.28 5.66 19.29
C PRO A 201 15.65 6.83 18.53
N GLU A 202 16.12 8.05 18.81
CA GLU A 202 15.78 9.18 17.96
C GLU A 202 16.66 9.15 16.70
N VAL A 203 16.03 9.07 15.55
CA VAL A 203 16.70 9.16 14.26
C VAL A 203 16.12 10.35 13.50
N ARG A 204 16.97 11.30 13.18
CA ARG A 204 16.63 12.45 12.33
C ARG A 204 17.27 12.24 10.97
N ALA A 205 16.55 12.47 9.91
CA ALA A 205 17.15 12.63 8.61
C ALA A 205 17.81 14.01 8.54
N HIS A 206 18.78 14.18 7.64
CA HIS A 206 19.49 15.45 7.47
C HIS A 206 18.50 16.62 7.34
N ALA A 207 18.83 17.75 7.95
CA ALA A 207 18.00 18.96 8.11
C ALA A 207 17.49 19.63 6.82
N SER A 208 17.69 19.03 5.65
CA SER A 208 17.28 19.55 4.33
C SER A 208 15.89 19.08 3.85
N ALA A 209 15.15 18.31 4.63
CA ALA A 209 13.81 17.86 4.23
C ALA A 209 12.85 19.05 4.19
N ARG A 210 12.58 19.58 2.98
CA ARG A 210 11.59 20.62 2.77
C ARG A 210 10.20 20.10 3.15
N LEU A 211 9.46 20.90 3.89
CA LEU A 211 8.05 20.58 4.20
C LEU A 211 7.25 20.42 2.91
N PRO A 212 6.29 19.48 2.89
CA PRO A 212 5.45 19.26 1.72
C PRO A 212 4.59 20.53 1.43
N ASP A 213 4.35 20.79 0.15
CA ASP A 213 3.47 21.88 -0.27
C ASP A 213 2.05 21.64 0.22
N THR A 214 1.59 22.46 1.17
CA THR A 214 0.29 22.32 1.81
C THR A 214 -0.87 22.40 0.81
N VAL A 215 -0.74 23.23 -0.24
CA VAL A 215 -1.79 23.34 -1.27
C VAL A 215 -1.86 22.06 -2.10
N SER A 216 -0.73 21.47 -2.46
CA SER A 216 -0.67 20.18 -3.15
C SER A 216 -1.30 19.05 -2.31
N MET A 217 -1.04 19.06 -1.00
CA MET A 217 -1.63 18.09 -0.06
C MET A 217 -3.15 18.25 0.05
N LEU A 218 -3.63 19.49 0.28
CA LEU A 218 -5.06 19.75 0.43
C LEU A 218 -5.83 19.54 -0.87
N SER A 219 -5.24 19.89 -2.02
CA SER A 219 -5.88 19.63 -3.32
C SER A 219 -5.97 18.14 -3.64
N LEU A 220 -4.96 17.34 -3.30
CA LEU A 220 -5.02 15.89 -3.44
C LEU A 220 -6.11 15.29 -2.54
N LEU A 221 -6.13 15.68 -1.26
CA LEU A 221 -7.16 15.23 -0.31
C LEU A 221 -8.56 15.59 -0.82
N ALA A 222 -8.77 16.84 -1.26
CA ALA A 222 -10.03 17.28 -1.82
C ALA A 222 -10.42 16.51 -3.08
N ALA A 223 -9.47 16.29 -4.02
CA ALA A 223 -9.73 15.55 -5.24
C ALA A 223 -10.24 14.12 -4.97
N VAL A 224 -9.56 13.40 -4.07
CA VAL A 224 -9.93 12.02 -3.72
C VAL A 224 -11.24 11.99 -2.93
N THR A 225 -11.41 12.88 -1.94
CA THR A 225 -12.63 12.96 -1.13
C THR A 225 -13.86 13.26 -2.00
N LEU A 226 -13.78 14.26 -2.87
CA LEU A 226 -14.90 14.65 -3.74
C LEU A 226 -15.21 13.58 -4.79
N LEU A 227 -14.20 12.90 -5.32
CA LEU A 227 -14.39 11.77 -6.23
C LEU A 227 -15.19 10.65 -5.56
N ILE A 228 -14.79 10.28 -4.35
CA ILE A 228 -15.45 9.19 -3.60
C ILE A 228 -16.84 9.63 -3.14
N PHE A 229 -16.99 10.87 -2.65
CA PHE A 229 -18.27 11.42 -2.26
C PHE A 229 -19.28 11.36 -3.42
N GLY A 230 -18.90 11.89 -4.60
CA GLY A 230 -19.77 11.82 -5.79
C GLY A 230 -20.11 10.40 -6.22
N THR A 231 -19.17 9.44 -6.04
CA THR A 231 -19.42 8.03 -6.38
C THR A 231 -20.37 7.35 -5.39
N VAL A 232 -20.21 7.58 -4.08
CA VAL A 232 -21.06 7.00 -3.03
C VAL A 232 -22.47 7.59 -3.10
N GLU A 233 -22.58 8.92 -3.14
CA GLU A 233 -23.86 9.63 -3.11
C GLU A 233 -24.61 9.60 -4.44
N GLY A 234 -23.92 9.28 -5.54
CA GLY A 234 -24.54 9.19 -6.85
C GLY A 234 -25.69 8.21 -6.94
N SER A 235 -25.64 7.11 -6.18
CA SER A 235 -26.72 6.13 -6.10
C SER A 235 -27.91 6.61 -5.27
N THR A 236 -27.69 7.48 -4.28
CA THR A 236 -28.70 7.96 -3.33
C THR A 236 -29.39 9.25 -3.82
N TRP A 237 -28.58 10.23 -4.29
CA TRP A 237 -29.07 11.53 -4.72
C TRP A 237 -29.37 11.59 -6.23
N GLY A 238 -28.97 10.57 -6.98
CA GLY A 238 -29.02 10.54 -8.45
C GLY A 238 -27.75 11.12 -9.08
N TRP A 239 -27.26 10.42 -10.11
CA TRP A 239 -25.99 10.75 -10.79
C TRP A 239 -25.97 12.14 -11.45
N THR A 240 -27.14 12.69 -11.78
CA THR A 240 -27.31 14.02 -12.39
C THR A 240 -27.64 15.12 -11.38
N SER A 241 -27.70 14.81 -10.07
CA SER A 241 -27.99 15.81 -9.05
C SER A 241 -26.88 16.88 -9.01
N PRO A 242 -27.22 18.17 -8.73
CA PRO A 242 -26.22 19.24 -8.70
C PRO A 242 -25.07 18.97 -7.73
N GLY A 243 -25.34 18.32 -6.59
CA GLY A 243 -24.33 17.97 -5.59
C GLY A 243 -23.33 16.95 -6.11
N VAL A 244 -23.78 15.90 -6.79
CA VAL A 244 -22.91 14.85 -7.38
C VAL A 244 -22.10 15.42 -8.55
N VAL A 245 -22.72 16.19 -9.44
CA VAL A 245 -22.02 16.84 -10.56
C VAL A 245 -20.99 17.83 -10.05
N ALA A 246 -21.32 18.65 -9.04
CA ALA A 246 -20.37 19.57 -8.41
C ALA A 246 -19.22 18.85 -7.73
N SER A 247 -19.45 17.67 -7.13
CA SER A 247 -18.42 16.85 -6.53
C SER A 247 -17.42 16.31 -7.58
N PHE A 248 -17.88 15.80 -8.70
CA PHE A 248 -17.00 15.35 -9.79
C PHE A 248 -16.25 16.52 -10.45
N ALA A 249 -16.91 17.67 -10.65
CA ALA A 249 -16.24 18.86 -11.16
C ALA A 249 -15.18 19.37 -10.19
N GLY A 250 -15.48 19.43 -8.90
CA GLY A 250 -14.55 19.76 -7.83
C GLY A 250 -13.38 18.80 -7.74
N ALA A 251 -13.64 17.48 -7.87
CA ALA A 251 -12.60 16.45 -7.91
C ALA A 251 -11.65 16.66 -9.10
N ALA A 252 -12.19 16.93 -10.29
CA ALA A 252 -11.40 17.22 -11.49
C ALA A 252 -10.56 18.49 -11.33
N ALA A 253 -11.15 19.58 -10.81
CA ALA A 253 -10.44 20.84 -10.58
C ALA A 253 -9.31 20.68 -9.54
N ALA A 254 -9.58 20.02 -8.42
CA ALA A 254 -8.59 19.75 -7.38
C ALA A 254 -7.48 18.79 -7.88
N GLY A 255 -7.83 17.77 -8.67
CA GLY A 255 -6.88 16.87 -9.33
C GLY A 255 -5.98 17.61 -10.33
N ALA A 256 -6.56 18.50 -11.16
CA ALA A 256 -5.81 19.35 -12.07
C ALA A 256 -4.84 20.29 -11.32
N LEU A 257 -5.28 20.86 -10.19
CA LEU A 257 -4.42 21.69 -9.34
C LEU A 257 -3.27 20.86 -8.77
N THR A 258 -3.54 19.64 -8.27
CA THR A 258 -2.50 18.71 -7.78
C THR A 258 -1.49 18.38 -8.88
N ALA A 259 -1.98 18.03 -10.08
CA ALA A 259 -1.12 17.75 -11.24
C ALA A 259 -0.27 18.97 -11.63
N ARG A 260 -0.88 20.16 -11.73
CA ARG A 260 -0.13 21.39 -12.00
C ARG A 260 0.97 21.64 -10.98
N ARG A 261 0.67 21.43 -9.68
CA ARG A 261 1.63 21.58 -8.61
C ARG A 261 2.77 20.56 -8.69
N ALA A 262 2.48 19.34 -9.11
CA ALA A 262 3.48 18.30 -9.33
C ALA A 262 4.55 18.72 -10.35
N PHE A 263 4.19 19.54 -11.36
CA PHE A 263 5.13 20.03 -12.36
C PHE A 263 5.79 21.38 -12.00
N THR A 264 5.24 22.14 -11.05
CA THR A 264 5.67 23.53 -10.77
C THR A 264 6.36 23.71 -9.44
N LYS A 265 6.29 22.71 -8.53
CA LYS A 265 6.84 22.80 -7.18
C LYS A 265 7.74 21.63 -6.86
N ASP A 266 8.97 21.92 -6.43
CA ASP A 266 9.96 20.90 -6.05
C ASP A 266 9.57 20.12 -4.78
N ASN A 267 8.68 20.68 -3.95
CA ASN A 267 8.18 20.06 -2.72
C ASN A 267 6.72 19.58 -2.83
N ALA A 268 6.20 19.40 -4.04
CA ALA A 268 4.87 18.84 -4.25
C ALA A 268 4.73 17.47 -3.57
N VAL A 269 3.51 17.14 -3.10
CA VAL A 269 3.22 15.83 -2.47
C VAL A 269 3.51 14.68 -3.43
N VAL A 270 3.15 14.87 -4.70
CA VAL A 270 3.46 13.93 -5.79
C VAL A 270 4.40 14.65 -6.75
N GLU A 271 5.63 14.16 -6.88
CA GLU A 271 6.61 14.71 -7.80
C GLU A 271 6.40 14.14 -9.21
N ALA A 272 6.20 15.00 -10.20
CA ALA A 272 5.99 14.58 -11.60
C ALA A 272 7.17 13.76 -12.15
N ASP A 273 8.37 14.03 -11.66
CA ASP A 273 9.60 13.33 -12.04
C ASP A 273 9.57 11.83 -11.76
N LEU A 274 8.78 11.38 -10.76
CA LEU A 274 8.59 9.95 -10.47
C LEU A 274 7.97 9.22 -11.66
N PHE A 275 7.06 9.89 -12.38
CA PHE A 275 6.35 9.33 -13.52
C PHE A 275 7.13 9.38 -14.83
N LYS A 276 8.31 10.02 -14.86
CA LYS A 276 9.25 9.88 -15.99
C LYS A 276 9.74 8.44 -16.13
N SER A 277 9.79 7.68 -15.02
CA SER A 277 9.96 6.22 -15.04
C SER A 277 8.64 5.55 -15.46
N ARG A 278 8.60 5.07 -16.71
CA ARG A 278 7.42 4.31 -17.19
C ARG A 278 7.12 3.09 -16.33
N GLU A 279 8.15 2.45 -15.78
CA GLU A 279 7.99 1.30 -14.88
C GLU A 279 7.26 1.70 -13.61
N PHE A 280 7.61 2.82 -13.01
CA PHE A 280 6.97 3.36 -11.83
C PHE A 280 5.51 3.78 -12.11
N GLY A 281 5.29 4.50 -13.22
CA GLY A 281 3.94 4.94 -13.61
C GLY A 281 2.98 3.79 -13.87
N THR A 282 3.43 2.76 -14.62
CA THR A 282 2.61 1.56 -14.89
C THR A 282 2.39 0.73 -13.62
N ALA A 283 3.38 0.59 -12.74
CA ALA A 283 3.20 -0.08 -11.46
C ALA A 283 2.20 0.65 -10.55
N SER A 284 2.24 1.98 -10.53
CA SER A 284 1.27 2.80 -9.77
C SER A 284 -0.16 2.61 -10.29
N ALA A 285 -0.35 2.63 -11.62
CA ALA A 285 -1.65 2.38 -12.25
C ALA A 285 -2.14 0.94 -12.00
N ALA A 286 -1.27 -0.06 -12.13
CA ALA A 286 -1.60 -1.45 -11.87
C ALA A 286 -1.99 -1.67 -10.40
N LEU A 287 -1.28 -1.05 -9.43
CA LEU A 287 -1.63 -1.10 -8.01
C LEU A 287 -2.99 -0.45 -7.74
N PHE A 288 -3.24 0.72 -8.31
CA PHE A 288 -4.52 1.40 -8.15
C PHE A 288 -5.69 0.51 -8.62
N LEU A 289 -5.61 -0.03 -9.83
CA LEU A 289 -6.64 -0.92 -10.39
C LEU A 289 -6.76 -2.24 -9.61
N PHE A 290 -5.63 -2.84 -9.24
CA PHE A 290 -5.62 -4.05 -8.44
C PHE A 290 -6.32 -3.85 -7.08
N PHE A 291 -6.10 -2.71 -6.43
CA PHE A 291 -6.71 -2.44 -5.13
C PHE A 291 -8.18 -2.04 -5.21
N ILE A 292 -8.68 -1.57 -6.35
CA ILE A 292 -10.12 -1.53 -6.63
C ILE A 292 -10.69 -2.95 -6.53
N ALA A 293 -10.10 -3.91 -7.25
CA ALA A 293 -10.55 -5.31 -7.23
C ALA A 293 -10.41 -5.96 -5.85
N PHE A 294 -9.31 -5.72 -5.16
CA PHE A 294 -9.02 -6.31 -3.86
C PHE A 294 -9.95 -5.80 -2.75
N ALA A 295 -10.23 -4.50 -2.71
CA ALA A 295 -11.17 -3.93 -1.76
C ALA A 295 -12.61 -4.40 -2.03
N THR A 296 -12.97 -4.51 -3.32
CA THR A 296 -14.23 -5.13 -3.74
C THR A 296 -14.32 -6.57 -3.23
N LEU A 297 -13.29 -7.40 -3.47
CA LEU A 297 -13.21 -8.77 -2.97
C LEU A 297 -13.49 -8.88 -1.48
N LEU A 298 -12.82 -8.05 -0.67
CA LEU A 298 -12.94 -8.12 0.78
C LEU A 298 -14.35 -7.78 1.26
N LEU A 299 -14.91 -6.68 0.81
CA LEU A 299 -16.22 -6.22 1.27
C LEU A 299 -17.34 -7.10 0.72
N ILE A 300 -17.32 -7.41 -0.57
CA ILE A 300 -18.39 -8.21 -1.20
C ILE A 300 -18.45 -9.62 -0.62
N SER A 301 -17.28 -10.23 -0.32
CA SER A 301 -17.23 -11.57 0.29
C SER A 301 -17.88 -11.58 1.67
N VAL A 302 -17.65 -10.56 2.49
CA VAL A 302 -18.30 -10.42 3.80
C VAL A 302 -19.81 -10.27 3.65
N LEU A 303 -20.25 -9.33 2.78
CA LEU A 303 -21.67 -9.06 2.56
C LEU A 303 -22.39 -10.29 1.97
N TYR A 304 -21.76 -10.99 1.02
CA TYR A 304 -22.31 -12.20 0.43
C TYR A 304 -22.52 -13.30 1.47
N LEU A 305 -21.53 -13.60 2.31
CA LEU A 305 -21.66 -14.61 3.35
C LEU A 305 -22.67 -14.22 4.44
N GLN A 306 -22.71 -12.96 4.85
CA GLN A 306 -23.62 -12.51 5.91
C GLN A 306 -25.03 -12.18 5.43
N ASP A 307 -25.20 -11.48 4.30
CA ASP A 307 -26.49 -10.99 3.85
C ASP A 307 -27.21 -11.97 2.91
N MET A 308 -26.45 -12.76 2.11
CA MET A 308 -27.04 -13.77 1.21
C MET A 308 -27.18 -15.13 1.88
N TRP A 309 -26.10 -15.61 2.53
CA TRP A 309 -26.08 -16.92 3.17
C TRP A 309 -26.43 -16.91 4.66
N HIS A 310 -26.65 -15.73 5.23
CA HIS A 310 -27.00 -15.53 6.64
C HIS A 310 -25.99 -16.16 7.64
N TYR A 311 -24.73 -16.21 7.25
CA TYR A 311 -23.64 -16.66 8.14
C TYR A 311 -23.47 -15.67 9.29
N SER A 312 -23.10 -16.21 10.47
CA SER A 312 -22.67 -15.36 11.58
C SER A 312 -21.39 -14.58 11.19
N ALA A 313 -21.09 -13.49 11.91
CA ALA A 313 -19.86 -12.73 11.66
C ALA A 313 -18.60 -13.61 11.85
N LEU A 314 -18.65 -14.56 12.78
CA LEU A 314 -17.57 -15.52 13.00
C LEU A 314 -17.43 -16.49 11.81
N ASP A 315 -18.53 -17.11 11.38
CA ASP A 315 -18.50 -18.05 10.25
C ASP A 315 -18.06 -17.36 8.95
N ALA A 316 -18.53 -16.12 8.71
CA ALA A 316 -18.08 -15.31 7.59
C ALA A 316 -16.58 -14.98 7.68
N GLY A 317 -16.11 -14.58 8.86
CA GLY A 317 -14.69 -14.32 9.11
C GLY A 317 -13.80 -15.55 8.88
N LEU A 318 -14.22 -16.71 9.35
CA LEU A 318 -13.54 -17.99 9.10
C LEU A 318 -13.64 -18.41 7.62
N GLY A 319 -14.79 -18.19 7.00
CA GLY A 319 -15.00 -18.48 5.58
C GLY A 319 -14.10 -17.68 4.64
N ILE A 320 -13.71 -16.47 5.02
CA ILE A 320 -12.81 -15.61 4.26
C ILE A 320 -11.33 -15.93 4.55
N ALA A 321 -10.99 -16.51 5.72
CA ALA A 321 -9.62 -16.75 6.16
C ALA A 321 -8.71 -17.49 5.16
N PRO A 322 -9.17 -18.46 4.34
CA PRO A 322 -8.33 -19.11 3.33
C PRO A 322 -7.68 -18.15 2.33
N GLY A 323 -8.34 -17.02 2.00
CA GLY A 323 -7.78 -16.01 1.11
C GLY A 323 -6.47 -15.39 1.62
N PRO A 324 -6.47 -14.72 2.77
CA PRO A 324 -5.27 -14.17 3.39
C PRO A 324 -4.19 -15.22 3.70
N LEU A 325 -4.56 -16.43 4.13
CA LEU A 325 -3.61 -17.52 4.34
C LEU A 325 -2.89 -17.90 3.03
N THR A 326 -3.65 -18.04 1.96
CA THR A 326 -3.08 -18.30 0.62
C THR A 326 -2.22 -17.12 0.18
N ALA A 327 -2.65 -15.88 0.41
CA ALA A 327 -1.87 -14.69 0.09
C ALA A 327 -0.51 -14.69 0.80
N ALA A 328 -0.44 -15.07 2.07
CA ALA A 328 0.81 -15.17 2.82
C ALA A 328 1.78 -16.19 2.21
N VAL A 329 1.29 -17.38 1.83
CA VAL A 329 2.09 -18.43 1.18
C VAL A 329 2.66 -17.94 -0.15
N PHE A 330 1.84 -17.32 -1.00
CA PHE A 330 2.27 -16.85 -2.31
C PHE A 330 3.13 -15.58 -2.26
N ALA A 331 2.95 -14.72 -1.25
CA ALA A 331 3.79 -13.55 -1.04
C ALA A 331 5.26 -13.93 -0.75
N ILE A 332 5.49 -14.97 0.07
CA ILE A 332 6.83 -15.49 0.36
C ILE A 332 7.51 -15.99 -0.91
N ASN A 333 6.76 -16.60 -1.82
CA ASN A 333 7.28 -17.17 -3.06
C ASN A 333 7.37 -16.15 -4.22
N SER A 334 6.67 -15.03 -4.12
CA SER A 334 6.64 -13.98 -5.15
C SER A 334 8.05 -13.46 -5.50
N GLY A 335 8.91 -13.27 -4.48
CA GLY A 335 10.29 -12.85 -4.67
C GLY A 335 11.14 -13.89 -5.44
N ARG A 336 10.98 -15.20 -5.14
CA ARG A 336 11.68 -16.28 -5.85
C ARG A 336 11.25 -16.37 -7.32
N ILE A 337 9.95 -16.20 -7.59
CA ILE A 337 9.43 -16.18 -8.96
C ILE A 337 9.98 -14.95 -9.70
N ALA A 338 10.02 -13.79 -9.04
CA ALA A 338 10.54 -12.55 -9.61
C ALA A 338 12.04 -12.62 -9.96
N THR A 339 12.85 -13.30 -9.13
CA THR A 339 14.28 -13.48 -9.42
C THR A 339 14.53 -14.45 -10.58
N ARG A 340 13.70 -15.47 -10.75
CA ARG A 340 13.86 -16.50 -11.80
C ARG A 340 13.27 -16.09 -13.14
N PHE A 341 12.11 -15.42 -13.15
CA PHE A 341 11.32 -15.14 -14.37
C PHE A 341 11.14 -13.65 -14.64
N GLY A 342 11.69 -12.78 -13.79
CA GLY A 342 11.49 -11.34 -13.86
C GLY A 342 10.25 -10.84 -13.11
N ARG A 343 10.27 -9.58 -12.68
CA ARG A 343 9.22 -8.97 -11.83
C ARG A 343 7.83 -8.92 -12.47
N ALA A 344 7.75 -8.87 -13.80
CA ALA A 344 6.48 -8.81 -14.51
C ALA A 344 5.67 -10.11 -14.40
N VAL A 345 6.34 -11.28 -14.28
CA VAL A 345 5.67 -12.58 -14.24
C VAL A 345 4.81 -12.76 -13.00
N PRO A 346 5.32 -12.61 -11.75
CA PRO A 346 4.46 -12.76 -10.58
C PRO A 346 3.39 -11.66 -10.52
N ALA A 347 3.66 -10.43 -10.97
CA ALA A 347 2.65 -9.37 -11.05
C ALA A 347 1.50 -9.75 -12.01
N LEU A 348 1.82 -10.31 -13.19
CA LEU A 348 0.83 -10.76 -14.16
C LEU A 348 0.04 -11.95 -13.64
N LEU A 349 0.72 -12.97 -13.11
CA LEU A 349 0.05 -14.14 -12.52
C LEU A 349 -0.89 -13.73 -11.39
N GLY A 350 -0.46 -12.80 -10.53
CA GLY A 350 -1.27 -12.32 -9.41
C GLY A 350 -2.49 -11.52 -9.87
N THR A 351 -2.32 -10.55 -10.78
CA THR A 351 -3.45 -9.76 -11.30
C THR A 351 -4.44 -10.64 -12.09
N SER A 352 -3.92 -11.64 -12.84
CA SER A 352 -4.76 -12.61 -13.55
C SER A 352 -5.52 -13.53 -12.58
N ALA A 353 -4.88 -14.02 -11.51
CA ALA A 353 -5.55 -14.84 -10.50
C ALA A 353 -6.66 -14.05 -9.79
N MET A 354 -6.45 -12.76 -9.49
CA MET A 354 -7.48 -11.89 -8.95
C MET A 354 -8.66 -11.72 -9.93
N ALA A 355 -8.38 -11.56 -11.22
CA ALA A 355 -9.43 -11.50 -12.24
C ALA A 355 -10.19 -12.82 -12.34
N LEU A 356 -9.48 -13.95 -12.39
CA LEU A 356 -10.10 -15.28 -12.40
C LEU A 356 -10.94 -15.54 -11.15
N SER A 357 -10.58 -15.01 -9.98
CA SER A 357 -11.40 -15.07 -8.77
C SER A 357 -12.77 -14.40 -8.97
N GLY A 358 -12.78 -13.17 -9.49
CA GLY A 358 -14.03 -12.46 -9.79
C GLY A 358 -14.87 -13.17 -10.87
N LEU A 359 -14.22 -13.63 -11.95
CA LEU A 359 -14.88 -14.38 -13.02
C LEU A 359 -15.47 -15.71 -12.51
N TYR A 360 -14.74 -16.40 -11.63
CA TYR A 360 -15.20 -17.64 -11.03
C TYR A 360 -16.51 -17.45 -10.27
N TRP A 361 -16.59 -16.46 -9.39
CA TRP A 361 -17.85 -16.22 -8.68
C TRP A 361 -18.95 -15.69 -9.59
N LEU A 362 -18.65 -14.90 -10.60
CA LEU A 362 -19.63 -14.47 -11.60
C LEU A 362 -20.30 -15.66 -12.32
N LEU A 363 -19.58 -16.77 -12.47
CA LEU A 363 -20.07 -17.97 -13.17
C LEU A 363 -20.68 -19.01 -12.23
N PHE A 364 -20.22 -19.08 -10.97
CA PHE A 364 -20.52 -20.22 -10.09
C PHE A 364 -21.16 -19.81 -8.74
N ALA A 365 -21.26 -18.51 -8.42
CA ALA A 365 -21.89 -18.09 -7.18
C ALA A 365 -23.37 -18.49 -7.13
N THR A 366 -23.85 -18.98 -5.97
CA THR A 366 -25.20 -19.49 -5.77
C THR A 366 -25.89 -18.77 -4.63
N ALA A 367 -27.20 -18.61 -4.72
CA ALA A 367 -28.00 -18.06 -3.61
C ALA A 367 -28.05 -18.99 -2.38
N THR A 368 -27.90 -20.30 -2.61
CA THR A 368 -27.85 -21.32 -1.54
C THR A 368 -26.44 -21.45 -0.97
N PRO A 369 -26.29 -21.61 0.35
CA PRO A 369 -24.99 -21.80 0.97
C PRO A 369 -24.27 -23.07 0.45
N ASP A 370 -23.17 -22.88 -0.26
CA ASP A 370 -22.24 -23.94 -0.66
C ASP A 370 -20.82 -23.43 -0.55
N TYR A 371 -20.19 -23.73 0.58
CA TYR A 371 -18.85 -23.27 0.87
C TYR A 371 -17.79 -23.88 -0.07
N LEU A 372 -18.02 -25.08 -0.61
CA LEU A 372 -17.07 -25.72 -1.54
C LEU A 372 -17.04 -24.98 -2.89
N VAL A 373 -18.17 -24.36 -3.28
CA VAL A 373 -18.22 -23.49 -4.43
C VAL A 373 -17.60 -22.11 -4.14
N PHE A 374 -17.69 -21.61 -2.90
CA PHE A 374 -17.12 -20.31 -2.55
C PHE A 374 -15.59 -20.35 -2.42
N LEU A 375 -15.04 -21.43 -1.87
CA LEU A 375 -13.63 -21.58 -1.49
C LEU A 375 -12.62 -21.37 -2.65
N PRO A 376 -12.82 -21.91 -3.87
CA PRO A 376 -11.85 -21.73 -4.97
C PRO A 376 -11.67 -20.26 -5.35
N GLY A 377 -12.73 -19.47 -5.35
CA GLY A 377 -12.65 -18.03 -5.58
C GLY A 377 -11.81 -17.31 -4.53
N MET A 378 -11.95 -17.68 -3.24
CA MET A 378 -11.12 -17.13 -2.16
C MET A 378 -9.64 -17.49 -2.31
N ILE A 379 -9.34 -18.74 -2.68
CA ILE A 379 -7.95 -19.20 -2.94
C ILE A 379 -7.35 -18.40 -4.10
N LEU A 380 -8.06 -18.28 -5.22
CA LEU A 380 -7.61 -17.50 -6.38
C LEU A 380 -7.37 -16.04 -6.01
N GLY A 381 -8.27 -15.41 -5.25
CA GLY A 381 -8.09 -14.06 -4.73
C GLY A 381 -6.86 -13.92 -3.85
N GLY A 382 -6.61 -14.91 -2.99
CA GLY A 382 -5.41 -15.00 -2.14
C GLY A 382 -4.12 -15.12 -2.96
N VAL A 383 -4.07 -16.00 -3.97
CA VAL A 383 -2.95 -16.10 -4.93
C VAL A 383 -2.72 -14.73 -5.58
N GLY A 384 -3.81 -14.08 -6.02
CA GLY A 384 -3.77 -12.74 -6.60
C GLY A 384 -3.11 -11.73 -5.68
N ALA A 385 -3.55 -11.65 -4.43
CA ALA A 385 -3.03 -10.72 -3.44
C ALA A 385 -1.56 -10.99 -3.10
N GLY A 386 -1.17 -12.26 -2.95
CA GLY A 386 0.20 -12.64 -2.59
C GLY A 386 1.22 -12.36 -3.68
N LEU A 387 0.88 -12.62 -4.93
CA LEU A 387 1.84 -12.47 -6.04
C LEU A 387 1.96 -11.03 -6.56
N THR A 388 0.93 -10.17 -6.39
CA THR A 388 0.89 -8.85 -7.06
C THR A 388 1.69 -7.77 -6.34
N GLN A 389 1.58 -7.69 -5.02
CA GLN A 389 2.03 -6.50 -4.28
C GLN A 389 3.55 -6.32 -4.33
N ALA A 390 4.31 -7.34 -3.93
CA ALA A 390 5.77 -7.23 -3.80
C ALA A 390 6.48 -6.79 -5.10
N PRO A 391 6.21 -7.39 -6.29
CA PRO A 391 6.88 -6.97 -7.52
C PRO A 391 6.47 -5.57 -7.98
N LEU A 392 5.24 -5.14 -7.75
CA LEU A 392 4.81 -3.78 -8.09
C LEU A 392 5.43 -2.73 -7.15
N PHE A 393 5.49 -2.99 -5.84
CA PHE A 393 6.20 -2.12 -4.90
C PHE A 393 7.71 -2.04 -5.16
N ALA A 394 8.31 -3.12 -5.68
CA ALA A 394 9.72 -3.11 -6.06
C ALA A 394 10.05 -2.14 -7.20
N SER A 395 9.05 -1.60 -7.91
CA SER A 395 9.26 -0.55 -8.91
C SER A 395 9.80 0.75 -8.30
N ALA A 396 9.53 1.03 -7.03
CA ALA A 396 10.10 2.18 -6.33
C ALA A 396 11.64 2.10 -6.24
N ALA A 397 12.20 0.88 -6.20
CA ALA A 397 13.65 0.68 -6.17
C ALA A 397 14.33 0.97 -7.53
N THR A 398 13.57 1.19 -8.61
CA THR A 398 14.11 1.63 -9.91
C THR A 398 14.31 3.14 -9.98
N LEU A 399 13.81 3.87 -9.00
CA LEU A 399 14.03 5.30 -8.83
C LEU A 399 15.39 5.57 -8.19
N ALA A 400 15.90 6.79 -8.37
CA ALA A 400 17.10 7.22 -7.65
C ALA A 400 16.92 7.05 -6.13
N ALA A 401 17.97 6.68 -5.41
CA ALA A 401 17.92 6.38 -3.97
C ALA A 401 17.21 7.48 -3.14
N ALA A 402 17.46 8.76 -3.48
CA ALA A 402 16.81 9.90 -2.83
C ALA A 402 15.28 9.96 -3.03
N ARG A 403 14.75 9.29 -4.06
CA ARG A 403 13.31 9.30 -4.43
C ARG A 403 12.59 7.97 -4.12
N ALA A 404 13.31 6.93 -3.73
CA ALA A 404 12.74 5.61 -3.47
C ALA A 404 11.70 5.63 -2.34
N THR A 405 11.95 6.40 -1.28
CA THR A 405 11.02 6.57 -0.16
C THR A 405 9.73 7.27 -0.60
N THR A 406 9.85 8.40 -1.32
CA THR A 406 8.70 9.12 -1.89
C THR A 406 7.95 8.24 -2.89
N GLY A 407 8.65 7.47 -3.74
CA GLY A 407 8.04 6.53 -4.65
C GLY A 407 7.22 5.44 -3.92
N SER A 408 7.76 4.86 -2.87
CA SER A 408 7.04 3.88 -2.04
C SER A 408 5.79 4.48 -1.39
N ALA A 409 5.85 5.73 -0.93
CA ALA A 409 4.70 6.43 -0.37
C ALA A 409 3.62 6.69 -1.43
N VAL A 410 4.00 7.07 -2.67
CA VAL A 410 3.06 7.25 -3.79
C VAL A 410 2.40 5.92 -4.19
N LEU A 411 3.13 4.80 -4.21
CA LEU A 411 2.54 3.47 -4.44
C LEU A 411 1.54 3.09 -3.35
N ASN A 412 1.85 3.37 -2.08
CA ASN A 412 0.90 3.16 -0.98
C ASN A 412 -0.33 4.08 -1.09
N MET A 413 -0.15 5.33 -1.53
CA MET A 413 -1.26 6.23 -1.82
C MET A 413 -2.16 5.67 -2.93
N ALA A 414 -1.58 5.21 -4.05
CA ALA A 414 -2.34 4.57 -5.13
C ALA A 414 -3.13 3.36 -4.64
N ARG A 415 -2.54 2.55 -3.75
CA ARG A 415 -3.21 1.45 -3.05
C ARG A 415 -4.44 1.91 -2.27
N GLN A 416 -4.30 2.94 -1.45
CA GLN A 416 -5.38 3.41 -0.58
C GLN A 416 -6.51 4.07 -1.36
N VAL A 417 -6.16 4.90 -2.36
CA VAL A 417 -7.13 5.53 -3.23
C VAL A 417 -7.88 4.48 -4.06
N GLY A 418 -7.17 3.47 -4.59
CA GLY A 418 -7.79 2.34 -5.28
C GLY A 418 -8.77 1.58 -4.39
N SER A 419 -8.39 1.30 -3.13
CA SER A 419 -9.28 0.65 -2.16
C SER A 419 -10.54 1.47 -1.89
N ALA A 420 -10.40 2.77 -1.67
CA ALA A 420 -11.54 3.64 -1.40
C ALA A 420 -12.48 3.75 -2.60
N VAL A 421 -11.93 3.88 -3.82
CA VAL A 421 -12.74 3.87 -5.06
C VAL A 421 -13.45 2.52 -5.24
N GLY A 422 -12.75 1.39 -4.96
CA GLY A 422 -13.34 0.06 -5.05
C GLY A 422 -14.54 -0.12 -4.13
N VAL A 423 -14.41 0.28 -2.87
CA VAL A 423 -15.51 0.27 -1.89
C VAL A 423 -16.67 1.17 -2.36
N ALA A 424 -16.35 2.40 -2.77
CA ALA A 424 -17.37 3.37 -3.19
C ALA A 424 -18.18 2.88 -4.40
N VAL A 425 -17.51 2.38 -5.43
CA VAL A 425 -18.17 1.84 -6.64
C VAL A 425 -18.98 0.58 -6.31
N LEU A 426 -18.42 -0.34 -5.49
CA LEU A 426 -19.17 -1.52 -5.06
C LEU A 426 -20.45 -1.13 -4.32
N VAL A 427 -20.36 -0.21 -3.36
CA VAL A 427 -21.53 0.26 -2.59
C VAL A 427 -22.57 0.91 -3.49
N ALA A 428 -22.14 1.74 -4.45
CA ALA A 428 -23.04 2.34 -5.43
C ALA A 428 -23.76 1.28 -6.31
N LEU A 429 -23.07 0.19 -6.67
CA LEU A 429 -23.66 -0.93 -7.41
C LEU A 429 -24.67 -1.70 -6.55
N LEU A 430 -24.35 -1.98 -5.30
CA LEU A 430 -25.21 -2.72 -4.37
C LEU A 430 -26.42 -1.90 -3.89
N ALA A 431 -26.31 -0.58 -3.85
CA ALA A 431 -27.44 0.32 -3.51
C ALA A 431 -28.47 0.45 -4.64
N SER A 432 -28.13 0.01 -5.87
CA SER A 432 -29.06 0.07 -7.00
C SER A 432 -30.23 -0.91 -6.80
N GLN A 433 -31.46 -0.48 -7.13
CA GLN A 433 -32.63 -1.37 -7.09
C GLN A 433 -32.48 -2.47 -8.14
N HIS A 434 -32.50 -3.70 -7.70
CA HIS A 434 -32.50 -4.88 -8.59
C HIS A 434 -33.47 -5.94 -8.03
N PRO A 435 -34.32 -6.56 -8.86
CA PRO A 435 -35.27 -7.56 -8.38
C PRO A 435 -34.61 -8.84 -7.86
N ASP A 436 -33.41 -9.15 -8.35
CA ASP A 436 -32.64 -10.31 -7.94
C ASP A 436 -31.44 -9.89 -7.08
N ARG A 437 -31.38 -10.38 -5.84
CA ARG A 437 -30.27 -10.15 -4.91
C ARG A 437 -28.97 -10.72 -5.43
N LEU A 438 -28.96 -11.91 -6.04
CA LEU A 438 -27.75 -12.51 -6.59
C LEU A 438 -27.18 -11.64 -7.71
N GLY A 439 -28.04 -11.13 -8.59
CA GLY A 439 -27.65 -10.21 -9.67
C GLY A 439 -26.99 -8.91 -9.18
N LEU A 440 -27.24 -8.47 -7.93
CA LEU A 440 -26.50 -7.36 -7.32
C LEU A 440 -25.04 -7.77 -6.99
N PHE A 441 -24.85 -8.96 -6.44
CA PHE A 441 -23.51 -9.49 -6.16
C PHE A 441 -22.74 -9.77 -7.46
N ASP A 442 -23.41 -10.24 -8.52
CA ASP A 442 -22.79 -10.43 -9.84
C ASP A 442 -22.17 -9.14 -10.39
N ARG A 443 -22.81 -7.99 -10.19
CA ARG A 443 -22.24 -6.69 -10.57
C ARG A 443 -20.95 -6.38 -9.80
N GLY A 444 -20.90 -6.74 -8.52
CA GLY A 444 -19.70 -6.59 -7.71
C GLY A 444 -18.58 -7.54 -8.15
N TRP A 445 -18.89 -8.80 -8.47
CA TRP A 445 -17.93 -9.74 -9.04
C TRP A 445 -17.43 -9.27 -10.42
N ALA A 446 -18.31 -8.70 -11.25
CA ALA A 446 -17.94 -8.10 -12.53
C ALA A 446 -16.99 -6.88 -12.36
N LEU A 447 -17.24 -6.04 -11.34
CA LEU A 447 -16.31 -4.94 -10.98
C LEU A 447 -14.94 -5.49 -10.58
N GLN A 448 -14.90 -6.51 -9.73
CA GLN A 448 -13.65 -7.16 -9.31
C GLN A 448 -12.88 -7.71 -10.53
N PHE A 449 -13.57 -8.47 -11.38
CA PHE A 449 -13.01 -9.03 -12.61
C PHE A 449 -12.46 -7.94 -13.53
N GLY A 450 -13.27 -6.93 -13.84
CA GLY A 450 -12.91 -5.86 -14.76
C GLY A 450 -11.71 -5.04 -14.28
N ALA A 451 -11.69 -4.66 -13.00
CA ALA A 451 -10.57 -3.91 -12.42
C ALA A 451 -9.27 -4.73 -12.38
N ALA A 452 -9.35 -6.02 -12.00
CA ALA A 452 -8.19 -6.91 -11.98
C ALA A 452 -7.67 -7.23 -13.40
N ALA A 453 -8.57 -7.43 -14.37
CA ALA A 453 -8.21 -7.64 -15.78
C ALA A 453 -7.54 -6.40 -16.38
N ALA A 454 -8.04 -5.19 -16.04
CA ALA A 454 -7.40 -3.94 -16.42
C ALA A 454 -6.00 -3.81 -15.81
N ALA A 455 -5.81 -4.19 -14.54
CA ALA A 455 -4.50 -4.23 -13.91
C ALA A 455 -3.55 -5.21 -14.63
N ALA A 456 -4.03 -6.40 -15.00
CA ALA A 456 -3.26 -7.40 -15.75
C ALA A 456 -2.85 -6.84 -17.13
N LEU A 457 -3.75 -6.17 -17.83
CA LEU A 457 -3.46 -5.53 -19.12
C LEU A 457 -2.36 -4.47 -19.00
N VAL A 458 -2.40 -3.63 -17.96
CA VAL A 458 -1.34 -2.63 -17.70
C VAL A 458 0.01 -3.33 -17.51
N VAL A 459 0.07 -4.45 -16.77
CA VAL A 459 1.30 -5.23 -16.56
C VAL A 459 1.79 -5.84 -17.87
N VAL A 460 0.91 -6.38 -18.71
CA VAL A 460 1.26 -6.95 -20.03
C VAL A 460 1.85 -5.87 -20.95
N VAL A 461 1.17 -4.73 -21.05
CA VAL A 461 1.64 -3.59 -21.88
C VAL A 461 3.04 -3.15 -21.46
N GLN A 462 3.30 -3.06 -20.15
CA GLN A 462 4.64 -2.78 -19.62
C GLN A 462 5.66 -3.84 -20.05
N GLY A 463 5.31 -5.12 -19.97
CA GLY A 463 6.19 -6.24 -20.36
C GLY A 463 6.55 -6.21 -21.84
N VAL A 464 5.58 -5.94 -22.72
CA VAL A 464 5.79 -5.81 -24.18
C VAL A 464 6.69 -4.61 -24.50
N LEU A 465 6.42 -3.44 -23.93
CA LEU A 465 7.21 -2.23 -24.15
C LEU A 465 8.67 -2.35 -23.68
N ARG A 466 8.96 -3.21 -22.71
CA ARG A 466 10.33 -3.55 -22.30
C ARG A 466 11.04 -4.39 -23.36
N ARG A 467 10.38 -5.40 -23.93
CA ARG A 467 10.97 -6.31 -24.92
C ARG A 467 11.33 -5.58 -26.21
N THR A 468 10.51 -4.66 -26.67
CA THR A 468 10.78 -3.87 -27.91
C THR A 468 11.97 -2.93 -27.78
N ARG A 469 12.40 -2.56 -26.57
CA ARG A 469 13.59 -1.70 -26.36
C ARG A 469 14.90 -2.48 -26.18
N VAL A 470 14.82 -3.77 -25.87
CA VAL A 470 15.99 -4.65 -25.65
C VAL A 470 16.35 -5.37 -26.95
N ALA A 471 15.52 -5.32 -28.00
CA ALA A 471 15.91 -5.82 -29.32
C ALA A 471 17.08 -4.96 -29.84
N PRO A 472 18.29 -5.52 -30.05
CA PRO A 472 19.40 -4.76 -30.60
C PRO A 472 19.00 -4.26 -31.97
N ALA A 473 19.24 -2.99 -32.24
CA ALA A 473 19.28 -2.47 -33.59
C ALA A 473 20.20 -3.41 -34.37
N GLY A 474 19.64 -4.10 -35.39
CA GLY A 474 20.34 -5.07 -36.16
C GLY A 474 21.64 -4.51 -36.68
N GLY A 475 22.74 -4.97 -36.17
CA GLY A 475 24.05 -4.80 -36.76
C GLY A 475 24.05 -5.59 -38.07
N ASP A 476 24.17 -4.87 -39.13
CA ASP A 476 24.39 -5.36 -40.49
C ASP A 476 25.65 -6.25 -40.51
N PRO A 477 25.58 -7.55 -40.83
CA PRO A 477 26.75 -8.40 -40.92
C PRO A 477 27.38 -8.39 -42.33
N THR A 478 27.52 -7.20 -42.94
CA THR A 478 28.25 -7.09 -44.21
C THR A 478 29.26 -5.95 -44.16
N GLY A 479 30.41 -6.24 -43.58
CA GLY A 479 31.60 -5.42 -43.58
C GLY A 479 32.85 -6.30 -43.52
N SER A 480 32.96 -7.23 -44.48
CA SER A 480 34.24 -7.91 -44.75
C SER A 480 35.19 -6.95 -45.40
N GLU A 481 36.00 -6.26 -44.64
CA GLU A 481 37.24 -5.66 -45.16
C GLU A 481 38.40 -6.60 -44.84
N SER A 482 38.82 -7.27 -45.93
CA SER A 482 40.08 -8.00 -46.04
C SER A 482 41.25 -7.03 -45.91
N VAL A 483 42.04 -7.18 -44.85
CA VAL A 483 43.39 -6.61 -44.82
C VAL A 483 44.40 -7.76 -45.03
N ALA A 484 45.07 -7.68 -46.16
CA ALA A 484 46.19 -8.53 -46.54
C ALA A 484 47.40 -8.35 -45.62
N PRO A 485 48.25 -9.39 -45.47
CA PRO A 485 49.45 -9.32 -44.64
C PRO A 485 50.59 -8.67 -45.45
N GLY A 486 51.11 -7.56 -44.97
CA GLY A 486 52.35 -6.94 -45.44
C GLY A 486 53.50 -7.14 -44.47
N ALA A 487 54.58 -7.68 -44.96
CA ALA A 487 55.79 -8.09 -44.29
C ALA A 487 56.70 -6.90 -43.84
N ASP A 488 57.57 -7.28 -42.93
CA ASP A 488 58.99 -6.92 -42.87
C ASP A 488 59.45 -5.83 -41.87
N ALA A 489 60.55 -6.29 -41.25
CA ALA A 489 61.76 -5.61 -40.79
C ALA A 489 61.74 -5.01 -39.35
N GLY A 490 62.36 -5.67 -38.45
CA GLY A 490 63.79 -5.57 -38.10
C GLY A 490 64.05 -5.04 -36.67
N PRO A 491 64.99 -5.58 -35.95
CA PRO A 491 65.18 -5.28 -34.49
C PRO A 491 66.28 -4.25 -34.24
N GLU A 492 66.09 -3.37 -33.26
CA GLU A 492 67.25 -2.65 -32.65
C GLU A 492 67.03 -2.44 -31.14
N ARG A 493 67.82 -3.25 -30.43
CA ARG A 493 68.82 -2.94 -29.41
C ARG A 493 68.41 -2.20 -28.14
N ALA A 494 68.50 -3.00 -27.14
CA ALA A 494 69.02 -2.85 -25.78
C ALA A 494 69.95 -1.65 -25.51
N ARG A 495 69.76 -1.12 -24.31
CA ARG A 495 70.73 -0.63 -23.29
C ARG A 495 69.88 0.11 -22.23
N GLY A 496 69.80 -0.30 -21.00
CA GLY A 496 70.87 -0.56 -20.05
C GLY A 496 71.20 0.73 -19.33
N VAL A 497 70.82 0.85 -18.10
CA VAL A 497 71.68 1.37 -17.02
C VAL A 497 70.93 1.24 -15.69
N GLU A 498 71.52 0.48 -14.86
CA GLU A 498 71.54 0.38 -13.41
C GLU A 498 71.69 1.70 -12.68
N GLY A 499 71.44 1.63 -11.39
CA GLY A 499 72.00 2.52 -10.36
C GLY A 499 70.93 3.11 -9.49
N ALA A 500 70.66 2.67 -8.38
CA ALA A 500 71.43 2.52 -7.12
C ALA A 500 70.85 3.42 -6.03
N ILE A 501 70.36 2.78 -4.98
CA ILE A 501 70.71 2.96 -3.58
C ILE A 501 70.24 4.21 -2.82
N ALA A 502 69.45 3.92 -1.77
CA ALA A 502 69.56 4.31 -0.36
C ALA A 502 69.10 5.72 0.08
N GLY A 503 68.39 5.72 1.15
CA GLY A 503 68.57 6.53 2.33
C GLY A 503 67.55 7.60 2.63
N GLY A 504 66.90 7.43 3.76
CA GLY A 504 66.21 8.48 4.48
C GLY A 504 64.84 8.09 4.97
#